data_d877f6aadb5a6403814c8d23211d2ab8
#
_entry.id   d877f6aadb5a6403814c8d23211d2ab8
#
_cell.length_a   1.000
_cell.length_b   1.000
_cell.length_c   1.000
_cell.angle_alpha   90.00
_cell.angle_beta   90.00
_cell.angle_gamma   90.00
#
_symmetry.space_group_name_H-M   'P 1'
#
loop_
_entity.id
_entity.type
_entity.pdbx_description
1 polymer ?
#
loop_
_entity_poly.entity_id
_entity_poly.type
_entity_poly.pdbx_seq_one_letter_code
_entity_poly.pdbx_strand_id
1 'polypeptide(L)'
;MATYIKGADTYLPDIKPFTPDYKFLSAVLETRTDKYDANFKATNDLYNKVVYADLSREDNKTKRDQYAETIAPAIEKISGMDLSLQQNADNARSVFAPFYEDDLIVKDIVYTSAYRKEMAHAQRLLDQGTEVAADRYSERGKRSLQYQLDDFINADANKALNMKLPNYVQNVNLYKMSEKILGEMDPPLKMKMDQFSEDGNYIITNQ
;
A
#
# COMPACT_ATOMS: atom_id res chain seq x y z
N MET A 1 21.55 -5.84 -90.56
CA MET A 1 20.14 -6.19 -90.26
C MET A 1 19.99 -6.36 -88.82
N ALA A 2 19.35 -5.35 -88.15
CA ALA A 2 19.07 -5.43 -86.72
C ALA A 2 17.72 -6.11 -86.54
N THR A 3 17.73 -7.27 -85.86
CA THR A 3 16.52 -8.00 -85.51
C THR A 3 15.89 -7.39 -84.31
N TYR A 4 14.77 -6.71 -84.53
CA TYR A 4 13.96 -6.15 -83.46
C TYR A 4 13.25 -7.32 -82.72
N ILE A 5 13.64 -7.57 -81.47
CA ILE A 5 12.89 -8.47 -80.58
C ILE A 5 11.71 -7.67 -80.07
N LYS A 6 10.52 -8.00 -80.55
CA LYS A 6 9.26 -7.45 -80.06
C LYS A 6 9.17 -7.74 -78.57
N GLY A 7 9.13 -6.69 -77.77
CA GLY A 7 9.16 -6.79 -76.32
C GLY A 7 8.08 -7.69 -75.79
N ALA A 8 8.44 -8.56 -74.90
CA ALA A 8 7.49 -9.18 -73.99
C ALA A 8 6.76 -8.07 -73.27
N ASP A 9 5.43 -8.05 -73.41
CA ASP A 9 4.58 -7.26 -72.54
C ASP A 9 4.81 -7.73 -71.12
N THR A 10 5.74 -7.06 -70.44
CA THR A 10 5.88 -7.24 -68.99
C THR A 10 4.64 -6.62 -68.40
N TYR A 11 3.69 -7.46 -68.08
CA TYR A 11 2.53 -7.10 -67.27
C TYR A 11 3.07 -6.71 -65.89
N LEU A 12 3.40 -5.45 -65.72
CA LEU A 12 3.62 -4.87 -64.37
C LEU A 12 2.25 -4.81 -63.75
N PRO A 13 1.99 -5.60 -62.67
CA PRO A 13 0.74 -5.47 -61.95
C PRO A 13 0.61 -4.01 -61.56
N ASP A 14 -0.59 -3.46 -61.76
CA ASP A 14 -0.93 -2.07 -61.39
C ASP A 14 -0.81 -1.99 -59.86
N ILE A 15 0.40 -1.78 -59.37
CA ILE A 15 0.70 -1.61 -57.96
C ILE A 15 0.10 -0.26 -57.60
N LYS A 16 -1.14 -0.30 -57.12
CA LYS A 16 -1.75 0.92 -56.52
C LYS A 16 -0.80 1.41 -55.46
N PRO A 17 -0.39 2.68 -55.52
CA PRO A 17 0.47 3.23 -54.49
C PRO A 17 -0.23 3.04 -53.14
N PHE A 18 0.50 2.45 -52.19
CA PHE A 18 0.02 2.33 -50.83
C PHE A 18 -0.18 3.74 -50.27
N THR A 19 -1.43 4.17 -50.20
CA THR A 19 -1.80 5.39 -49.47
C THR A 19 -2.05 5.00 -48.03
N PRO A 20 -1.13 5.33 -47.12
CA PRO A 20 -1.33 5.03 -45.72
C PRO A 20 -2.60 5.76 -45.24
N ASP A 21 -3.47 5.00 -44.58
CA ASP A 21 -4.60 5.63 -43.87
C ASP A 21 -4.04 6.32 -42.64
N TYR A 22 -3.81 7.64 -42.79
CA TYR A 22 -3.25 8.47 -41.74
C TYR A 22 -4.15 8.52 -40.51
N LYS A 23 -5.45 8.32 -40.64
CA LYS A 23 -6.37 8.22 -39.48
C LYS A 23 -6.15 6.93 -38.75
N PHE A 24 -5.97 5.82 -39.44
CA PHE A 24 -5.63 4.55 -38.82
C PHE A 24 -4.25 4.60 -38.15
N LEU A 25 -3.25 5.15 -38.81
CA LEU A 25 -1.90 5.30 -38.26
C LEU A 25 -1.90 6.21 -37.02
N SER A 26 -2.63 7.33 -37.05
CA SER A 26 -2.75 8.22 -35.87
C SER A 26 -3.45 7.52 -34.71
N ALA A 27 -4.52 6.78 -34.94
CA ALA A 27 -5.22 6.03 -33.90
C ALA A 27 -4.34 4.92 -33.29
N VAL A 28 -3.54 4.23 -34.12
CA VAL A 28 -2.58 3.21 -33.64
C VAL A 28 -1.48 3.86 -32.81
N LEU A 29 -0.93 5.00 -33.24
CA LEU A 29 0.09 5.73 -32.49
C LEU A 29 -0.47 6.26 -31.15
N GLU A 30 -1.66 6.83 -31.16
CA GLU A 30 -2.34 7.33 -29.98
C GLU A 30 -2.56 6.19 -28.96
N THR A 31 -3.12 5.04 -29.40
CA THR A 31 -3.30 3.87 -28.54
C THR A 31 -1.97 3.34 -27.99
N ARG A 32 -0.89 3.40 -28.77
CA ARG A 32 0.44 2.99 -28.33
C ARG A 32 1.00 3.94 -27.28
N THR A 33 0.83 5.25 -27.46
CA THR A 33 1.24 6.26 -26.49
C THR A 33 0.48 6.10 -25.19
N ASP A 34 -0.84 5.92 -25.24
CA ASP A 34 -1.68 5.72 -24.06
C ASP A 34 -1.25 4.48 -23.26
N LYS A 35 -0.94 3.37 -23.96
CA LYS A 35 -0.43 2.15 -23.31
C LYS A 35 0.95 2.37 -22.68
N TYR A 36 1.83 3.08 -23.37
CA TYR A 36 3.15 3.41 -22.83
C TYR A 36 3.00 4.23 -21.55
N ASP A 37 2.23 5.30 -21.59
CA ASP A 37 2.03 6.21 -20.45
C ASP A 37 1.39 5.49 -19.25
N ALA A 38 0.38 4.65 -19.50
CA ALA A 38 -0.27 3.87 -18.46
C ALA A 38 0.71 2.87 -17.80
N ASN A 39 1.51 2.17 -18.59
CA ASN A 39 2.49 1.20 -18.08
C ASN A 39 3.67 1.90 -17.40
N PHE A 40 4.15 3.02 -17.93
CA PHE A 40 5.18 3.84 -17.30
C PHE A 40 4.72 4.35 -15.94
N LYS A 41 3.51 4.91 -15.87
CA LYS A 41 2.91 5.35 -14.60
C LYS A 41 2.80 4.20 -13.61
N ALA A 42 2.26 3.05 -14.04
CA ALA A 42 2.13 1.88 -13.17
C ALA A 42 3.48 1.38 -12.63
N THR A 43 4.52 1.37 -13.47
CA THR A 43 5.88 0.99 -13.06
C THR A 43 6.49 2.00 -12.09
N ASN A 44 6.30 3.29 -12.35
CA ASN A 44 6.76 4.36 -11.45
C ASN A 44 6.02 4.33 -10.11
N ASP A 45 4.73 4.03 -10.10
CA ASP A 45 3.95 3.86 -8.88
C ASP A 45 4.45 2.67 -8.04
N LEU A 46 4.84 1.56 -8.68
CA LEU A 46 5.46 0.42 -8.01
C LEU A 46 6.82 0.80 -7.40
N TYR A 47 7.68 1.50 -8.16
CA TYR A 47 8.95 2.01 -7.68
C TYR A 47 8.77 2.90 -6.44
N ASN A 48 7.87 3.86 -6.52
CA ASN A 48 7.58 4.76 -5.40
C ASN A 48 7.06 3.99 -4.17
N LYS A 49 6.22 2.97 -4.37
CA LYS A 49 5.73 2.13 -3.27
C LYS A 49 6.84 1.33 -2.60
N VAL A 50 7.87 0.91 -3.33
CA VAL A 50 9.04 0.24 -2.75
C VAL A 50 9.91 1.25 -1.99
N VAL A 51 10.36 2.30 -2.67
CA VAL A 51 11.31 3.28 -2.11
C VAL A 51 10.73 4.02 -0.90
N TYR A 52 9.44 4.37 -0.96
CA TYR A 52 8.74 5.10 0.09
C TYR A 52 7.82 4.20 0.93
N ALA A 53 8.07 2.88 0.93
CA ALA A 53 7.33 1.96 1.77
C ALA A 53 7.40 2.39 3.24
N ASP A 54 6.23 2.56 3.83
CA ASP A 54 6.11 2.95 5.22
C ASP A 54 6.21 1.71 6.10
N LEU A 55 7.36 1.55 6.72
CA LEU A 55 7.74 0.39 7.51
C LEU A 55 8.07 0.82 8.94
N SER A 56 7.61 0.04 9.91
CA SER A 56 7.90 0.27 11.33
C SER A 56 9.12 -0.49 11.80
N ARG A 57 9.34 -1.70 11.27
CA ARG A 57 10.43 -2.60 11.68
C ARG A 57 11.76 -2.21 11.04
N GLU A 58 12.84 -2.17 11.83
CA GLU A 58 14.16 -1.78 11.36
C GLU A 58 14.79 -2.78 10.40
N ASP A 59 14.56 -4.08 10.63
CA ASP A 59 15.00 -5.15 9.73
C ASP A 59 14.36 -5.03 8.33
N ASN A 60 13.09 -4.67 8.27
CA ASN A 60 12.39 -4.45 7.01
C ASN A 60 12.81 -3.15 6.31
N LYS A 61 13.11 -2.08 7.06
CA LYS A 61 13.68 -0.85 6.47
C LYS A 61 15.02 -1.13 5.81
N THR A 62 15.89 -1.89 6.47
CA THR A 62 17.16 -2.32 5.91
C THR A 62 16.99 -3.12 4.63
N LYS A 63 16.04 -4.08 4.62
CA LYS A 63 15.71 -4.85 3.42
C LYS A 63 15.18 -3.95 2.29
N ARG A 64 14.26 -3.02 2.60
CA ARG A 64 13.75 -2.05 1.61
C ARG A 64 14.89 -1.28 0.95
N ASP A 65 15.84 -0.79 1.74
CA ASP A 65 16.97 -0.01 1.23
C ASP A 65 17.86 -0.87 0.32
N GLN A 66 18.11 -2.14 0.69
CA GLN A 66 18.81 -3.11 -0.16
C GLN A 66 18.05 -3.40 -1.46
N TYR A 67 16.73 -3.55 -1.40
CA TYR A 67 15.90 -3.71 -2.60
C TYR A 67 15.97 -2.47 -3.49
N ALA A 68 15.89 -1.26 -2.92
CA ALA A 68 15.98 -0.03 -3.67
C ALA A 68 17.31 0.10 -4.43
N GLU A 69 18.43 -0.26 -3.79
CA GLU A 69 19.74 -0.29 -4.44
C GLU A 69 19.82 -1.33 -5.57
N THR A 70 19.22 -2.51 -5.36
CA THR A 70 19.21 -3.59 -6.37
C THR A 70 18.33 -3.23 -7.57
N ILE A 71 17.22 -2.52 -7.34
CA ILE A 71 16.26 -2.12 -8.36
C ILE A 71 16.78 -0.94 -9.20
N ALA A 72 17.59 -0.05 -8.65
CA ALA A 72 18.05 1.15 -9.34
C ALA A 72 18.65 0.90 -10.74
N PRO A 73 19.58 -0.07 -10.94
CA PRO A 73 20.10 -0.38 -12.27
C PRO A 73 19.06 -0.97 -13.22
N ALA A 74 18.04 -1.67 -12.68
CA ALA A 74 16.96 -2.24 -13.48
C ALA A 74 16.00 -1.13 -13.96
N ILE A 75 15.74 -0.10 -13.15
CA ILE A 75 14.95 1.06 -13.53
C ILE A 75 15.60 1.82 -14.67
N GLU A 76 16.92 1.97 -14.66
CA GLU A 76 17.65 2.60 -15.76
C GLU A 76 17.44 1.84 -17.09
N LYS A 77 17.46 0.52 -17.05
CA LYS A 77 17.14 -0.31 -18.23
C LYS A 77 15.69 -0.17 -18.67
N ILE A 78 14.76 -0.15 -17.72
CA ILE A 78 13.32 0.01 -17.99
C ILE A 78 13.04 1.34 -18.68
N SER A 79 13.72 2.41 -18.32
CA SER A 79 13.54 3.74 -18.94
C SER A 79 13.86 3.77 -20.43
N GLY A 80 14.69 2.82 -20.92
CA GLY A 80 15.00 2.64 -22.34
C GLY A 80 14.10 1.64 -23.07
N MET A 81 13.12 1.00 -22.38
CA MET A 81 12.25 0.01 -22.99
C MET A 81 10.98 0.64 -23.57
N ASP A 82 10.47 0.03 -24.65
CA ASP A 82 9.15 0.36 -25.17
C ASP A 82 8.05 -0.30 -24.30
N LEU A 83 7.55 0.41 -23.32
CA LEU A 83 6.53 -0.07 -22.39
C LEU A 83 5.12 -0.17 -23.01
N SER A 84 4.93 0.24 -24.26
CA SER A 84 3.70 -0.04 -25.01
C SER A 84 3.54 -1.55 -25.34
N LEU A 85 4.65 -2.29 -25.31
CA LEU A 85 4.67 -3.73 -25.49
C LEU A 85 4.41 -4.43 -24.15
N GLN A 86 3.38 -5.29 -24.11
CA GLN A 86 2.96 -5.98 -22.90
C GLN A 86 4.11 -6.74 -22.23
N GLN A 87 4.92 -7.44 -23.01
CA GLN A 87 6.06 -8.20 -22.50
C GLN A 87 7.08 -7.31 -21.75
N ASN A 88 7.37 -6.13 -22.29
CA ASN A 88 8.28 -5.18 -21.64
C ASN A 88 7.67 -4.62 -20.36
N ALA A 89 6.38 -4.33 -20.37
CA ALA A 89 5.66 -3.86 -19.19
C ALA A 89 5.63 -4.94 -18.07
N ASP A 90 5.42 -6.21 -18.45
CA ASP A 90 5.43 -7.33 -17.48
C ASP A 90 6.84 -7.56 -16.93
N ASN A 91 7.86 -7.49 -17.77
CA ASN A 91 9.26 -7.56 -17.33
C ASN A 91 9.61 -6.42 -16.37
N ALA A 92 9.14 -5.21 -16.67
CA ALA A 92 9.35 -4.06 -15.79
C ALA A 92 8.70 -4.25 -14.41
N ARG A 93 7.49 -4.81 -14.37
CA ARG A 93 6.77 -5.10 -13.11
C ARG A 93 7.42 -6.23 -12.32
N SER A 94 7.94 -7.25 -13.00
CA SER A 94 8.57 -8.41 -12.34
C SER A 94 9.82 -8.04 -11.53
N VAL A 95 10.47 -6.92 -11.82
CA VAL A 95 11.61 -6.40 -11.05
C VAL A 95 11.22 -6.09 -9.60
N PHE A 96 9.95 -5.76 -9.35
CA PHE A 96 9.44 -5.42 -8.02
C PHE A 96 8.88 -6.64 -7.27
N ALA A 97 8.70 -7.79 -7.95
CA ALA A 97 8.08 -8.97 -7.36
C ALA A 97 8.75 -9.42 -6.04
N PRO A 98 10.10 -9.50 -5.92
CA PRO A 98 10.75 -9.95 -4.71
C PRO A 98 10.39 -9.12 -3.45
N PHE A 99 10.12 -7.83 -3.62
CA PHE A 99 9.70 -6.97 -2.52
C PHE A 99 8.28 -7.30 -2.03
N TYR A 100 7.37 -7.61 -2.95
CA TYR A 100 5.98 -7.93 -2.62
C TYR A 100 5.77 -9.41 -2.26
N GLU A 101 6.76 -10.26 -2.51
CA GLU A 101 6.78 -11.66 -2.11
C GLU A 101 7.38 -11.86 -0.71
N ASP A 102 7.99 -10.84 -0.10
CA ASP A 102 8.44 -10.89 1.30
C ASP A 102 7.24 -10.64 2.23
N ASP A 103 6.67 -11.73 2.76
CA ASP A 103 5.49 -11.71 3.62
C ASP A 103 5.64 -10.76 4.83
N LEU A 104 6.86 -10.66 5.38
CA LEU A 104 7.11 -9.81 6.54
C LEU A 104 7.11 -8.33 6.18
N ILE A 105 7.64 -7.97 5.01
CA ILE A 105 7.55 -6.60 4.47
C ILE A 105 6.09 -6.23 4.20
N VAL A 106 5.35 -7.10 3.51
CA VAL A 106 3.93 -6.88 3.22
C VAL A 106 3.13 -6.73 4.51
N LYS A 107 3.40 -7.59 5.49
CA LYS A 107 2.76 -7.50 6.82
C LYS A 107 3.07 -6.18 7.52
N ASP A 108 4.32 -5.72 7.46
CA ASP A 108 4.74 -4.46 8.08
C ASP A 108 4.05 -3.25 7.44
N ILE A 109 3.98 -3.19 6.11
CA ILE A 109 3.25 -2.13 5.39
C ILE A 109 1.79 -2.07 5.84
N VAL A 110 1.12 -3.21 5.88
CA VAL A 110 -0.30 -3.30 6.27
C VAL A 110 -0.48 -2.94 7.74
N TYR A 111 0.40 -3.42 8.62
CA TYR A 111 0.33 -3.16 10.07
C TYR A 111 0.58 -1.68 10.36
N THR A 112 1.62 -1.08 9.79
CA THR A 112 1.97 0.33 9.96
C THR A 112 0.87 1.25 9.41
N SER A 113 0.30 0.92 8.25
CA SER A 113 -0.83 1.65 7.70
C SER A 113 -2.07 1.59 8.60
N ALA A 114 -2.40 0.41 9.14
CA ALA A 114 -3.50 0.23 10.08
C ALA A 114 -3.26 1.02 11.38
N TYR A 115 -2.05 0.97 11.93
CA TYR A 115 -1.67 1.74 13.11
C TYR A 115 -1.87 3.24 12.89
N ARG A 116 -1.38 3.79 11.78
CA ARG A 116 -1.54 5.23 11.49
C ARG A 116 -3.01 5.62 11.34
N LYS A 117 -3.80 4.78 10.69
CA LYS A 117 -5.24 5.01 10.53
C LYS A 117 -5.95 5.05 11.89
N GLU A 118 -5.66 4.09 12.76
CA GLU A 118 -6.26 4.03 14.09
C GLU A 118 -5.77 5.18 14.98
N MET A 119 -4.48 5.56 14.89
CA MET A 119 -3.92 6.71 15.61
C MET A 119 -4.56 8.02 15.14
N ALA A 120 -4.76 8.20 13.83
CA ALA A 120 -5.46 9.37 13.29
C ALA A 120 -6.94 9.40 13.72
N HIS A 121 -7.57 8.23 13.88
CA HIS A 121 -8.91 8.13 14.44
C HIS A 121 -8.94 8.57 15.92
N ALA A 122 -8.01 8.08 16.74
CA ALA A 122 -7.88 8.49 18.14
C ALA A 122 -7.64 10.01 18.27
N GLN A 123 -6.79 10.58 17.41
CA GLN A 123 -6.54 12.01 17.40
C GLN A 123 -7.80 12.81 17.02
N ARG A 124 -8.55 12.37 16.01
CA ARG A 124 -9.81 13.04 15.67
C ARG A 124 -10.82 13.03 16.81
N LEU A 125 -10.89 11.95 17.61
CA LEU A 125 -11.75 11.91 18.78
C LEU A 125 -11.32 12.90 19.86
N LEU A 126 -10.01 13.13 20.05
CA LEU A 126 -9.47 14.18 20.93
C LEU A 126 -9.85 15.57 20.42
N ASP A 127 -9.64 15.83 19.14
CA ASP A 127 -9.89 17.13 18.52
C ASP A 127 -11.39 17.50 18.52
N GLN A 128 -12.25 16.49 18.44
CA GLN A 128 -13.71 16.65 18.53
C GLN A 128 -14.21 16.77 19.98
N GLY A 129 -13.30 16.70 20.96
CA GLY A 129 -13.58 16.58 22.37
C GLY A 129 -14.61 17.57 22.89
N THR A 130 -15.78 17.04 23.18
CA THR A 130 -16.85 17.73 23.90
C THR A 130 -17.06 17.18 25.30
N GLU A 131 -16.42 16.04 25.63
CA GLU A 131 -16.57 15.38 26.93
C GLU A 131 -15.21 14.93 27.47
N VAL A 132 -14.94 15.21 28.75
CA VAL A 132 -13.73 14.78 29.47
C VAL A 132 -13.50 13.26 29.40
N ALA A 133 -14.57 12.48 29.25
CA ALA A 133 -14.50 11.03 29.06
C ALA A 133 -13.93 10.63 27.68
N ALA A 134 -14.29 11.38 26.61
CA ALA A 134 -13.77 11.11 25.27
C ALA A 134 -12.27 11.35 25.21
N ASP A 135 -11.76 12.41 25.83
CA ASP A 135 -10.32 12.72 25.89
C ASP A 135 -9.54 11.61 26.58
N ARG A 136 -10.04 11.13 27.73
CA ARG A 136 -9.42 10.03 28.46
C ARG A 136 -9.39 8.72 27.66
N TYR A 137 -10.45 8.40 26.95
CA TYR A 137 -10.51 7.23 26.09
C TYR A 137 -9.55 7.34 24.90
N SER A 138 -9.48 8.51 24.30
CA SER A 138 -8.61 8.75 23.16
C SER A 138 -7.13 8.67 23.54
N GLU A 139 -6.72 9.26 24.64
CA GLU A 139 -5.35 9.16 25.14
C GLU A 139 -4.97 7.72 25.51
N ARG A 140 -5.88 7.00 26.16
CA ARG A 140 -5.68 5.60 26.47
C ARG A 140 -5.62 4.74 25.24
N GLY A 141 -6.49 4.98 24.27
CA GLY A 141 -6.48 4.30 22.99
C GLY A 141 -5.17 4.51 22.24
N LYS A 142 -4.63 5.74 22.26
CA LYS A 142 -3.32 6.07 21.67
C LYS A 142 -2.19 5.30 22.33
N ARG A 143 -2.16 5.24 23.66
CA ARG A 143 -1.15 4.43 24.38
C ARG A 143 -1.28 2.95 24.06
N SER A 144 -2.48 2.40 24.03
CA SER A 144 -2.71 1.00 23.66
C SER A 144 -2.25 0.71 22.23
N LEU A 145 -2.49 1.62 21.29
CA LEU A 145 -1.98 1.48 19.93
C LEU A 145 -0.46 1.53 19.89
N GLN A 146 0.16 2.40 20.69
CA GLN A 146 1.62 2.49 20.79
C GLN A 146 2.22 1.18 21.31
N TYR A 147 1.66 0.58 22.35
CA TYR A 147 2.11 -0.72 22.84
C TYR A 147 1.95 -1.83 21.81
N GLN A 148 0.86 -1.82 21.03
CA GLN A 148 0.68 -2.79 19.95
C GLN A 148 1.75 -2.63 18.86
N LEU A 149 2.10 -1.38 18.52
CA LEU A 149 3.18 -1.09 17.57
C LEU A 149 4.53 -1.55 18.12
N ASP A 150 4.85 -1.22 19.36
CA ASP A 150 6.11 -1.59 20.00
C ASP A 150 6.27 -3.12 20.08
N ASP A 151 5.19 -3.84 20.42
CA ASP A 151 5.18 -5.31 20.42
C ASP A 151 5.41 -5.88 19.01
N PHE A 152 4.82 -5.26 17.98
CA PHE A 152 5.04 -5.66 16.59
C PHE A 152 6.50 -5.41 16.13
N ILE A 153 7.06 -4.25 16.46
CA ILE A 153 8.44 -3.89 16.09
C ILE A 153 9.44 -4.86 16.72
N ASN A 154 9.21 -5.23 17.99
CA ASN A 154 10.13 -6.07 18.76
C ASN A 154 9.85 -7.58 18.64
N ALA A 155 8.78 -7.98 17.96
CA ALA A 155 8.44 -9.38 17.75
C ALA A 155 9.44 -10.06 16.80
N ASP A 156 9.71 -11.36 17.02
CA ASP A 156 10.34 -12.18 15.97
C ASP A 156 9.44 -12.29 14.73
N ALA A 157 10.01 -12.71 13.59
CA ALA A 157 9.31 -12.75 12.31
C ALA A 157 8.01 -13.58 12.36
N ASN A 158 8.06 -14.77 13.00
CA ASN A 158 6.90 -15.66 13.08
C ASN A 158 5.78 -15.05 13.93
N LYS A 159 6.12 -14.45 15.06
CA LYS A 159 5.16 -13.74 15.91
C LYS A 159 4.57 -12.55 15.15
N ALA A 160 5.38 -11.73 14.50
CA ALA A 160 4.95 -10.56 13.76
C ALA A 160 3.96 -10.91 12.63
N LEU A 161 4.24 -11.97 11.85
CA LEU A 161 3.34 -12.44 10.78
C LEU A 161 1.95 -12.83 11.31
N ASN A 162 1.89 -13.42 12.50
CA ASN A 162 0.65 -13.90 13.11
C ASN A 162 -0.08 -12.84 13.96
N MET A 163 0.51 -11.66 14.17
CA MET A 163 -0.14 -10.60 14.93
C MET A 163 -1.37 -10.05 14.22
N LYS A 164 -2.43 -9.82 14.99
CA LYS A 164 -3.63 -9.12 14.51
C LYS A 164 -3.28 -7.66 14.25
N LEU A 165 -3.96 -7.06 13.30
CA LEU A 165 -3.80 -5.63 13.02
C LEU A 165 -4.19 -4.79 14.24
N PRO A 166 -3.51 -3.67 14.50
CA PRO A 166 -3.81 -2.80 15.61
C PRO A 166 -5.25 -2.28 15.49
N ASN A 167 -5.93 -2.22 16.63
CA ASN A 167 -7.32 -1.81 16.66
C ASN A 167 -7.61 -0.97 17.91
N TYR A 168 -7.92 0.29 17.69
CA TYR A 168 -8.34 1.22 18.73
C TYR A 168 -9.73 0.86 19.29
N VAL A 169 -10.67 0.48 18.43
CA VAL A 169 -12.09 0.33 18.77
C VAL A 169 -12.32 -0.81 19.77
N GLN A 170 -11.54 -1.89 19.73
CA GLN A 170 -11.70 -3.00 20.66
C GLN A 170 -11.55 -2.57 22.13
N ASN A 171 -10.56 -1.70 22.42
CA ASN A 171 -10.32 -1.26 23.81
C ASN A 171 -11.42 -0.34 24.33
N VAL A 172 -11.96 0.53 23.46
CA VAL A 172 -13.09 1.41 23.81
C VAL A 172 -14.37 0.65 23.99
N ASN A 173 -14.63 -0.34 23.10
CA ASN A 173 -15.84 -1.17 23.21
C ASN A 173 -15.82 -2.07 24.44
N LEU A 174 -14.68 -2.66 24.79
CA LEU A 174 -14.53 -3.46 26.00
C LEU A 174 -14.81 -2.63 27.26
N TYR A 175 -14.31 -1.39 27.31
CA TYR A 175 -14.58 -0.50 28.42
C TYR A 175 -16.07 -0.13 28.51
N LYS A 176 -16.69 0.34 27.41
CA LYS A 176 -18.12 0.65 27.38
C LYS A 176 -18.99 -0.55 27.73
N MET A 177 -18.60 -1.73 27.27
CA MET A 177 -19.28 -2.99 27.61
C MET A 177 -19.14 -3.30 29.10
N SER A 178 -17.95 -3.08 29.69
CA SER A 178 -17.72 -3.27 31.12
C SER A 178 -18.50 -2.27 31.96
N GLU A 179 -18.54 -1.00 31.57
CA GLU A 179 -19.38 0.02 32.24
C GLU A 179 -20.86 -0.35 32.22
N LYS A 180 -21.36 -0.83 31.07
CA LYS A 180 -22.75 -1.27 30.95
C LYS A 180 -23.06 -2.45 31.88
N ILE A 181 -22.20 -3.47 31.87
CA ILE A 181 -22.37 -4.66 32.75
C ILE A 181 -22.37 -4.26 34.23
N LEU A 182 -21.40 -3.42 34.63
CA LEU A 182 -21.30 -2.98 36.02
C LEU A 182 -22.49 -2.10 36.44
N GLY A 183 -23.03 -1.29 35.54
CA GLY A 183 -24.22 -0.48 35.78
C GLY A 183 -25.51 -1.28 35.90
N GLU A 184 -25.58 -2.46 35.29
CA GLU A 184 -26.71 -3.39 35.34
C GLU A 184 -26.67 -4.34 36.58
N MET A 185 -25.60 -4.33 37.38
CA MET A 185 -25.50 -5.13 38.60
C MET A 185 -26.35 -4.55 39.73
N ASP A 186 -26.78 -5.39 40.68
CA ASP A 186 -27.55 -4.98 41.86
C ASP A 186 -26.76 -5.25 43.15
N PRO A 187 -26.28 -4.25 43.90
CA PRO A 187 -26.32 -2.81 43.58
C PRO A 187 -25.44 -2.43 42.40
N PRO A 188 -25.80 -1.36 41.68
CA PRO A 188 -25.00 -0.90 40.54
C PRO A 188 -23.59 -0.54 40.97
N LEU A 189 -22.60 -0.99 40.18
CA LEU A 189 -21.20 -0.64 40.38
C LEU A 189 -20.76 0.36 39.33
N LYS A 190 -19.89 1.31 39.73
CA LYS A 190 -19.25 2.23 38.81
C LYS A 190 -17.78 1.92 38.66
N MET A 191 -17.32 1.92 37.42
CA MET A 191 -15.90 1.85 37.15
C MET A 191 -15.30 3.26 37.22
N LYS A 192 -14.53 3.52 38.27
CA LYS A 192 -13.86 4.79 38.44
C LYS A 192 -12.51 4.76 37.76
N MET A 193 -12.37 5.56 36.70
CA MET A 193 -11.11 5.73 35.97
C MET A 193 -10.20 6.80 36.57
N ASP A 194 -10.36 7.14 37.84
CA ASP A 194 -9.78 8.36 38.42
C ASP A 194 -8.27 8.35 38.63
N GLN A 195 -7.65 7.20 38.61
CA GLN A 195 -6.19 7.14 38.66
C GLN A 195 -5.68 6.06 37.74
N PHE A 196 -5.03 6.47 36.69
CA PHE A 196 -4.15 5.62 35.95
C PHE A 196 -2.95 5.27 36.85
N SER A 197 -2.94 4.07 37.39
CA SER A 197 -1.66 3.45 37.64
C SER A 197 -1.03 3.15 36.28
N GLU A 198 0.27 3.25 36.15
CA GLU A 198 1.01 2.87 34.94
C GLU A 198 0.66 1.45 34.49
N ASP A 199 0.12 0.62 35.36
CA ASP A 199 -0.30 -0.78 35.19
C ASP A 199 -1.72 -0.96 34.61
N GLY A 200 -2.47 0.09 34.34
CA GLY A 200 -3.80 0.01 33.70
C GLY A 200 -4.90 -0.57 34.57
N ASN A 201 -4.75 -0.56 35.90
CA ASN A 201 -5.74 -1.07 36.84
C ASN A 201 -6.95 -0.13 37.00
N TYR A 202 -8.14 -0.71 37.12
CA TYR A 202 -9.40 0.01 37.35
C TYR A 202 -9.83 -0.16 38.81
N ILE A 203 -10.38 0.88 39.38
CA ILE A 203 -11.07 0.80 40.67
C ILE A 203 -12.55 0.67 40.42
N ILE A 204 -13.15 -0.39 40.95
CA ILE A 204 -14.59 -0.61 40.95
C ILE A 204 -15.11 -0.09 42.29
N THR A 205 -16.08 0.81 42.26
CA THR A 205 -16.67 1.39 43.45
C THR A 205 -18.19 1.20 43.44
N ASN A 206 -18.77 1.04 44.61
CA ASN A 206 -20.22 1.15 44.76
C ASN A 206 -20.67 2.60 44.49
N GLN A 207 -21.87 2.73 43.96
CA GLN A 207 -22.50 4.05 43.77
C GLN A 207 -22.78 4.71 45.08
#